data_730f66df7e04047f48c3e7dea80a9726
#
_entry.id   730f66df7e04047f48c3e7dea80a9726
#
_cell.length_a   1.000
_cell.length_b   1.000
_cell.length_c   1.000
_cell.angle_alpha   90.00
_cell.angle_beta   90.00
_cell.angle_gamma   90.00
#
_symmetry.space_group_name_H-M   'P 1'
#
loop_
_entity.id
_entity.type
_entity.pdbx_description
1 polymer ?
#
loop_
_entity_poly.entity_id
_entity_poly.type
_entity_poly.pdbx_seq_one_letter_code
_entity_poly.pdbx_strand_id
1 'polypeptide(L)'
;MMGPVYVITDRRAITFEAAATSYIAAHETGWKNTKHAAQWTSTLQAYAYPVIGDTLVRDVNLAHILKILEPIWTTKTETASRLRGRIEKVL
;
A
#
# COMPACT_ATOMS: atom_id res chain seq x y z
N MET A 1 11.75 -2.58 30.34
CA MET A 1 11.83 -2.28 29.81
C MET A 1 11.29 -1.97 28.87
N MET A 2 10.98 -1.95 28.33
CA MET A 2 10.41 -1.39 27.58
C MET A 2 10.97 -1.09 26.33
N GLY A 3 11.91 -1.50 25.96
CA GLY A 3 12.66 -1.27 24.78
C GLY A 3 11.92 -1.38 23.48
N PRO A 4 11.13 -2.38 23.26
CA PRO A 4 10.45 -2.57 21.97
C PRO A 4 9.48 -1.46 21.60
N VAL A 5 9.05 -0.73 22.57
CA VAL A 5 8.08 0.32 22.33
C VAL A 5 8.59 1.42 21.41
N TYR A 6 9.87 1.66 21.44
CA TYR A 6 10.44 2.76 20.69
C TYR A 6 10.39 2.54 19.20
N VAL A 7 10.49 1.31 18.81
CA VAL A 7 10.57 0.98 17.39
C VAL A 7 9.33 1.39 16.63
N ILE A 8 8.22 1.45 17.34
CA ILE A 8 6.94 1.68 16.71
C ILE A 8 6.64 3.13 16.46
N THR A 9 7.42 4.02 17.04
CA THR A 9 7.14 5.44 16.94
C THR A 9 7.34 6.01 15.55
N ASP A 10 8.23 5.40 14.76
CA ASP A 10 8.43 5.85 13.38
C ASP A 10 7.73 4.88 12.44
N ARG A 11 6.54 5.25 12.00
CA ARG A 11 5.74 4.40 11.13
C ARG A 11 6.36 4.24 9.75
N ARG A 12 7.23 5.16 9.35
CA ARG A 12 7.88 5.09 8.05
C ARG A 12 9.03 4.09 8.02
N ALA A 13 9.39 3.54 9.18
CA ALA A 13 10.44 2.52 9.28
C ALA A 13 9.91 1.12 9.00
N ILE A 14 8.68 0.99 8.52
CA ILE A 14 8.10 -0.31 8.16
C ILE A 14 8.01 -0.43 6.64
N THR A 15 7.87 -1.67 6.16
CA THR A 15 7.74 -1.89 4.72
C THR A 15 6.37 -1.42 4.23
N PHE A 16 6.29 -1.16 2.92
CA PHE A 16 5.01 -0.78 2.33
C PHE A 16 3.95 -1.86 2.55
N GLU A 17 4.33 -3.12 2.39
CA GLU A 17 3.38 -4.22 2.59
C GLU A 17 2.85 -4.25 4.02
N ALA A 18 3.73 -4.07 5.01
CA ALA A 18 3.30 -4.04 6.40
C ALA A 18 2.38 -2.85 6.66
N ALA A 19 2.71 -1.70 6.10
CA ALA A 19 1.89 -0.49 6.25
C ALA A 19 0.53 -0.69 5.60
N ALA A 20 0.50 -1.28 4.41
CA ALA A 20 -0.75 -1.53 3.69
C ALA A 20 -1.64 -2.51 4.44
N THR A 21 -1.05 -3.57 4.98
CA THR A 21 -1.79 -4.57 5.76
C THR A 21 -2.42 -3.91 6.99
N SER A 22 -1.66 -3.08 7.69
CA SER A 22 -2.17 -2.35 8.85
C SER A 22 -3.28 -1.38 8.47
N TYR A 23 -3.11 -0.69 7.35
CA TYR A 23 -4.11 0.25 6.88
C TYR A 23 -5.44 -0.46 6.60
N ILE A 24 -5.37 -1.56 5.86
CA ILE A 24 -6.57 -2.33 5.53
C ILE A 24 -7.24 -2.85 6.79
N ALA A 25 -6.46 -3.43 7.71
CA ALA A 25 -7.01 -3.95 8.95
C ALA A 25 -7.70 -2.87 9.78
N ALA A 26 -7.15 -1.67 9.79
CA ALA A 26 -7.70 -0.56 10.57
C ALA A 26 -9.00 -0.01 9.96
N HIS A 27 -9.17 -0.13 8.65
CA HIS A 27 -10.29 0.48 7.96
C HIS A 27 -11.39 -0.48 7.51
N GLU A 28 -11.07 -1.78 7.41
CA GLU A 28 -12.02 -2.72 6.82
C GLU A 28 -13.33 -2.83 7.58
N THR A 29 -13.31 -2.65 8.89
CA THR A 29 -14.53 -2.71 9.69
C THR A 29 -15.46 -1.54 9.41
N GLY A 30 -14.90 -0.42 8.93
CA GLY A 30 -15.70 0.74 8.57
C GLY A 30 -16.21 0.71 7.14
N TRP A 31 -15.74 -0.24 6.34
CA TRP A 31 -16.19 -0.34 4.96
C TRP A 31 -17.46 -1.21 4.90
N LYS A 32 -18.46 -0.69 4.23
CA LYS A 32 -19.77 -1.36 4.16
C LYS A 32 -19.75 -2.66 3.38
N ASN A 33 -18.84 -2.79 2.44
CA ASN A 33 -18.79 -3.92 1.54
C ASN A 33 -17.50 -4.71 1.76
N THR A 34 -17.63 -5.98 2.14
CA THR A 34 -16.45 -6.84 2.36
C THR A 34 -15.60 -7.01 1.12
N LYS A 35 -16.21 -6.89 -0.06
CA LYS A 35 -15.45 -6.95 -1.32
C LYS A 35 -14.47 -5.80 -1.45
N HIS A 36 -14.75 -4.68 -0.79
CA HIS A 36 -13.88 -3.51 -0.85
C HIS A 36 -12.49 -3.82 -0.27
N ALA A 37 -12.46 -4.47 0.90
CA ALA A 37 -11.19 -4.87 1.51
C ALA A 37 -10.46 -5.87 0.64
N ALA A 38 -11.19 -6.83 0.06
CA ALA A 38 -10.60 -7.83 -0.82
C ALA A 38 -10.00 -7.19 -2.07
N GLN A 39 -10.66 -6.17 -2.63
CA GLN A 39 -10.16 -5.45 -3.79
C GLN A 39 -8.89 -4.67 -3.47
N TRP A 40 -8.85 -4.05 -2.30
CA TRP A 40 -7.64 -3.36 -1.85
C TRP A 40 -6.47 -4.33 -1.78
N THR A 41 -6.67 -5.45 -1.11
CA THR A 41 -5.64 -6.45 -0.93
C THR A 41 -5.16 -7.01 -2.27
N SER A 42 -6.09 -7.46 -3.11
CA SER A 42 -5.68 -8.11 -4.35
C SER A 42 -5.03 -7.13 -5.33
N THR A 43 -5.47 -5.87 -5.37
CA THR A 43 -4.85 -4.87 -6.24
C THR A 43 -3.42 -4.59 -5.81
N LEU A 44 -3.21 -4.41 -4.50
CA LEU A 44 -1.87 -4.14 -3.99
C LEU A 44 -0.95 -5.34 -4.18
N GLN A 45 -1.45 -6.56 -3.95
CA GLN A 45 -0.66 -7.77 -4.14
C GLN A 45 -0.28 -7.96 -5.60
N ALA A 46 -1.17 -7.66 -6.51
CA ALA A 46 -0.93 -7.89 -7.93
C ALA A 46 0.08 -6.90 -8.52
N TYR A 47 0.02 -5.64 -8.09
CA TYR A 47 0.77 -4.57 -8.76
C TYR A 47 1.82 -3.89 -7.90
N ALA A 48 1.50 -3.60 -6.66
CA ALA A 48 2.38 -2.81 -5.81
C ALA A 48 3.43 -3.63 -5.07
N TYR A 49 3.03 -4.74 -4.48
CA TYR A 49 3.94 -5.53 -3.65
C TYR A 49 5.14 -6.07 -4.42
N PRO A 50 5.00 -6.53 -5.67
CA PRO A 50 6.18 -6.99 -6.41
C PRO A 50 7.24 -5.92 -6.61
N VAL A 51 6.85 -4.65 -6.57
CA VAL A 51 7.78 -3.53 -6.78
C VAL A 51 8.25 -2.93 -5.47
N ILE A 52 7.32 -2.64 -4.55
CA ILE A 52 7.64 -1.91 -3.32
C ILE A 52 7.23 -2.61 -2.02
N GLY A 53 6.75 -3.86 -2.10
CA GLY A 53 6.30 -4.57 -0.90
C GLY A 53 7.33 -4.59 0.21
N ASP A 54 8.60 -4.84 -0.13
CA ASP A 54 9.69 -4.90 0.83
C ASP A 54 10.40 -3.57 1.03
N THR A 55 9.99 -2.54 0.32
CA THR A 55 10.59 -1.21 0.44
C THR A 55 10.02 -0.50 1.66
N LEU A 56 10.88 0.12 2.44
CA LEU A 56 10.39 0.91 3.57
C LEU A 56 9.54 2.07 3.06
N VAL A 57 8.49 2.38 3.79
CA VAL A 57 7.58 3.45 3.40
C VAL A 57 8.32 4.75 3.12
N ARG A 58 9.31 5.07 3.97
CA ARG A 58 10.07 6.31 3.81
C ARG A 58 10.93 6.33 2.55
N ASP A 59 11.20 5.16 1.97
CA ASP A 59 12.05 5.06 0.78
C ASP A 59 11.25 4.97 -0.51
N VAL A 60 9.92 4.88 -0.42
CA VAL A 60 9.07 4.86 -1.61
C VAL A 60 9.07 6.24 -2.23
N ASN A 61 9.38 6.29 -3.52
CA ASN A 61 9.45 7.56 -4.23
C ASN A 61 8.66 7.51 -5.55
N LEU A 62 8.66 8.63 -6.25
CA LEU A 62 7.90 8.76 -7.48
C LEU A 62 8.31 7.73 -8.53
N ALA A 63 9.60 7.42 -8.63
CA ALA A 63 10.07 6.45 -9.61
C ALA A 63 9.48 5.07 -9.34
N HIS A 64 9.33 4.68 -8.08
CA HIS A 64 8.70 3.43 -7.72
C HIS A 64 7.24 3.40 -8.18
N ILE A 65 6.53 4.49 -7.94
CA ILE A 65 5.11 4.57 -8.29
C ILE A 65 4.92 4.52 -9.80
N LEU A 66 5.77 5.23 -10.53
CA LEU A 66 5.73 5.18 -11.99
C LEU A 66 5.99 3.77 -12.51
N LYS A 67 6.94 3.08 -11.90
CA LYS A 67 7.25 1.71 -12.29
C LYS A 67 6.04 0.77 -12.10
N ILE A 68 5.26 1.01 -11.07
CA ILE A 68 4.05 0.23 -10.81
C ILE A 68 2.96 0.55 -11.83
N LEU A 69 2.75 1.83 -12.10
CA LEU A 69 1.60 2.28 -12.88
C LEU A 69 1.82 2.22 -14.39
N GLU A 70 3.05 2.41 -14.83
CA GLU A 70 3.35 2.50 -16.26
C GLU A 70 2.81 1.32 -17.08
N PRO A 71 3.01 0.07 -16.64
CA PRO A 71 2.53 -1.07 -17.42
C PRO A 71 1.02 -1.12 -17.62
N ILE A 72 0.26 -0.48 -16.74
CA ILE A 72 -1.20 -0.55 -16.79
C ILE A 72 -1.85 0.79 -17.11
N TRP A 73 -1.04 1.83 -17.27
CA TRP A 73 -1.58 3.18 -17.41
C TRP A 73 -2.51 3.34 -18.61
N THR A 74 -2.14 2.77 -19.74
CA THR A 74 -2.93 2.89 -20.97
C THR A 74 -3.90 1.75 -21.18
N THR A 75 -3.58 0.55 -20.68
CA THR A 75 -4.41 -0.63 -20.89
C THR A 75 -5.49 -0.80 -19.83
N LYS A 76 -5.22 -0.34 -18.62
CA LYS A 76 -6.14 -0.46 -17.50
C LYS A 76 -6.15 0.85 -16.71
N THR A 77 -6.55 1.91 -17.40
CA THR A 77 -6.48 3.27 -16.83
C THR A 77 -7.24 3.41 -15.52
N GLU A 78 -8.42 2.83 -15.42
CA GLU A 78 -9.21 2.91 -14.20
C GLU A 78 -8.52 2.21 -13.03
N THR A 79 -7.99 1.01 -13.30
CA THR A 79 -7.25 0.25 -12.30
C THR A 79 -6.03 1.04 -11.83
N ALA A 80 -5.29 1.63 -12.78
CA ALA A 80 -4.11 2.43 -12.46
C ALA A 80 -4.47 3.63 -11.57
N SER A 81 -5.55 4.31 -11.89
CA SER A 81 -6.00 5.46 -11.11
C SER A 81 -6.39 5.06 -9.68
N ARG A 82 -7.14 3.99 -9.54
CA ARG A 82 -7.53 3.49 -8.22
C ARG A 82 -6.32 3.02 -7.41
N LEU A 83 -5.42 2.32 -8.07
CA LEU A 83 -4.21 1.82 -7.43
C LEU A 83 -3.35 2.97 -6.91
N ARG A 84 -3.18 4.00 -7.72
CA ARG A 84 -2.44 5.18 -7.31
C ARG A 84 -3.03 5.79 -6.04
N GLY A 85 -4.36 5.94 -6.02
CA GLY A 85 -5.05 6.48 -4.84
C GLY A 85 -4.86 5.61 -3.60
N ARG A 86 -4.89 4.29 -3.77
CA ARG A 86 -4.69 3.37 -2.66
C ARG A 86 -3.27 3.44 -2.10
N ILE A 87 -2.28 3.50 -3.00
CA ILE A 87 -0.90 3.65 -2.57
C ILE A 87 -0.72 4.95 -1.79
N GLU A 88 -1.28 6.04 -2.29
CA GLU A 88 -1.17 7.33 -1.63
C GLU A 88 -1.78 7.32 -0.23
N LYS A 89 -2.88 6.61 -0.06
CA LYS A 89 -3.53 6.53 1.25
C LYS A 89 -2.72 5.73 2.26
N VAL A 90 -1.99 4.73 1.79
CA VAL A 90 -1.12 3.95 2.67
C VAL A 90 0.09 4.78 3.10
N LEU A 91 0.62 5.56 2.20
CA LEU A 91 1.76 6.41 2.49
C LEU A 91 1.33 7.61 3.33
#